data_2c8e484769ac8f3402805545a05b2cbc
#
_entry.id   2c8e484769ac8f3402805545a05b2cbc
#
_cell.length_a   1.000
_cell.length_b   1.000
_cell.length_c   1.000
_cell.angle_alpha   90.00
_cell.angle_beta   90.00
_cell.angle_gamma   90.00
#
_symmetry.space_group_name_H-M   'P 1'
#
loop_
_entity.id
_entity.type
_entity.pdbx_description
1 polymer ?
#
loop_
_entity_poly.entity_id
_entity_poly.type
_entity_poly.pdbx_seq_one_letter_code
_entity_poly.pdbx_strand_id
1 'polypeptide(L)'
;MTAKTWAYEDFVEGALFDLGSKQVSAAEIIEFASEFDAQPMHLNEDAGKASILGGLSASGWHTSAMFMRMLCDAFLLDSTCQGSPGVDQVKWKKPVLAGDTLTGSLVVLTKRLSRSKPQLGFVTMRSELLNQRGESVFELENSVMFLTRDAAGSAA
;
A
#
# COMPACT_ATOMS: atom_id res chain seq x y z
N MET A 1 1.02 19.48 -19.99
CA MET A 1 0.86 18.53 -18.85
C MET A 1 -0.54 18.65 -18.29
N THR A 2 -1.23 17.53 -18.13
CA THR A 2 -2.53 17.50 -17.47
C THR A 2 -2.37 17.78 -15.97
N ALA A 3 -3.29 18.55 -15.38
CA ALA A 3 -3.32 18.76 -13.94
C ALA A 3 -3.58 17.43 -13.22
N LYS A 4 -2.95 17.26 -12.07
CA LYS A 4 -3.19 16.07 -11.23
C LYS A 4 -4.60 16.12 -10.67
N THR A 5 -5.31 14.98 -10.70
CA THR A 5 -6.70 14.89 -10.24
C THR A 5 -6.79 15.07 -8.73
N TRP A 6 -5.86 14.46 -7.98
CA TRP A 6 -5.92 14.41 -6.52
C TRP A 6 -4.92 15.35 -5.87
N ALA A 7 -5.42 16.43 -5.27
CA ALA A 7 -4.66 17.33 -4.39
C ALA A 7 -5.20 17.21 -2.97
N TYR A 8 -4.54 17.85 -2.01
CA TYR A 8 -4.91 17.77 -0.59
C TYR A 8 -6.42 18.00 -0.36
N GLU A 9 -6.99 18.98 -1.05
CA GLU A 9 -8.40 19.38 -0.87
C GLU A 9 -9.40 18.30 -1.26
N ASP A 10 -9.00 17.38 -2.16
CA ASP A 10 -9.91 16.36 -2.70
C ASP A 10 -10.08 15.16 -1.76
N PHE A 11 -9.22 15.03 -0.75
CA PHE A 11 -9.36 13.96 0.24
C PHE A 11 -10.37 14.38 1.31
N VAL A 12 -11.41 13.56 1.50
CA VAL A 12 -12.49 13.80 2.45
C VAL A 12 -12.44 12.74 3.54
N GLU A 13 -12.52 13.16 4.81
CA GLU A 13 -12.56 12.21 5.94
C GLU A 13 -13.73 11.25 5.79
N GLY A 14 -13.45 9.94 5.96
CA GLY A 14 -14.41 8.87 5.78
C GLY A 14 -14.53 8.36 4.34
N ALA A 15 -13.91 9.02 3.36
CA ALA A 15 -13.96 8.56 1.97
C ALA A 15 -13.24 7.22 1.80
N LEU A 16 -13.81 6.34 0.95
CA LEU A 16 -13.29 5.03 0.63
C LEU A 16 -12.72 5.01 -0.78
N PHE A 17 -11.57 4.36 -0.94
CA PHE A 17 -10.93 4.15 -2.24
C PHE A 17 -10.80 2.65 -2.51
N ASP A 18 -11.17 2.24 -3.70
CA ASP A 18 -10.93 0.90 -4.21
C ASP A 18 -9.51 0.87 -4.80
N LEU A 19 -8.69 -0.05 -4.34
CA LEU A 19 -7.31 -0.20 -4.82
C LEU A 19 -7.17 -1.32 -5.87
N GLY A 20 -8.29 -1.91 -6.28
CA GLY A 20 -8.27 -3.00 -7.25
C GLY A 20 -7.83 -4.32 -6.67
N SER A 21 -7.39 -5.21 -7.55
CA SER A 21 -6.96 -6.55 -7.15
C SER A 21 -5.64 -6.94 -7.83
N LYS A 22 -4.93 -7.89 -7.21
CA LYS A 22 -3.67 -8.43 -7.71
C LYS A 22 -3.57 -9.90 -7.39
N GLN A 23 -3.29 -10.72 -8.41
CA GLN A 23 -2.95 -12.13 -8.22
C GLN A 23 -1.46 -12.25 -7.93
N VAL A 24 -1.11 -13.03 -6.91
CA VAL A 24 0.27 -13.19 -6.44
C VAL A 24 0.85 -14.49 -7.00
N SER A 25 1.90 -14.39 -7.81
CA SER A 25 2.55 -15.57 -8.39
C SER A 25 3.69 -16.09 -7.51
N ALA A 26 3.95 -17.40 -7.60
CA ALA A 26 5.10 -18.03 -6.94
C ALA A 26 6.42 -17.39 -7.42
N ALA A 27 6.51 -17.11 -8.73
CA ALA A 27 7.73 -16.53 -9.31
C ALA A 27 8.06 -15.17 -8.71
N GLU A 28 7.07 -14.28 -8.57
CA GLU A 28 7.31 -12.96 -7.98
C GLU A 28 7.65 -13.02 -6.50
N ILE A 29 7.06 -13.97 -5.75
CA ILE A 29 7.39 -14.18 -4.33
C ILE A 29 8.87 -14.52 -4.19
N ILE A 30 9.35 -15.48 -4.98
CA ILE A 30 10.74 -15.94 -4.94
C ILE A 30 11.69 -14.83 -5.42
N GLU A 31 11.34 -14.12 -6.48
CA GLU A 31 12.16 -13.03 -7.01
C GLU A 31 12.39 -11.94 -5.97
N PHE A 32 11.31 -11.45 -5.36
CA PHE A 32 11.41 -10.43 -4.30
C PHE A 32 12.22 -10.93 -3.11
N ALA A 33 11.91 -12.13 -2.64
CA ALA A 33 12.57 -12.70 -1.47
C ALA A 33 14.06 -12.95 -1.70
N SER A 34 14.43 -13.42 -2.88
CA SER A 34 15.83 -13.66 -3.25
C SER A 34 16.68 -12.42 -3.14
N GLU A 35 16.07 -11.25 -3.38
CA GLU A 35 16.78 -9.98 -3.33
C GLU A 35 16.74 -9.32 -1.94
N PHE A 36 15.58 -9.39 -1.25
CA PHE A 36 15.35 -8.55 -0.08
C PHE A 36 15.01 -9.30 1.21
N ASP A 37 14.57 -10.56 1.15
CA ASP A 37 14.17 -11.33 2.32
C ASP A 37 14.34 -12.83 2.06
N ALA A 38 15.59 -13.25 2.00
CA ALA A 38 15.99 -14.59 1.55
C ALA A 38 15.77 -15.69 2.60
N GLN A 39 14.65 -15.65 3.33
CA GLN A 39 14.28 -16.69 4.26
C GLN A 39 13.66 -17.87 3.51
N PRO A 40 13.97 -19.13 3.94
CA PRO A 40 13.56 -20.33 3.18
C PRO A 40 12.07 -20.41 2.83
N MET A 41 11.18 -20.01 3.74
CA MET A 41 9.73 -20.06 3.52
C MET A 41 9.21 -19.10 2.44
N HIS A 42 10.06 -18.17 2.00
CA HIS A 42 9.74 -17.25 0.90
C HIS A 42 10.46 -17.64 -0.40
N LEU A 43 11.28 -18.68 -0.36
CA LEU A 43 12.12 -19.09 -1.50
C LEU A 43 11.69 -20.40 -2.14
N ASN A 44 11.01 -21.28 -1.37
CA ASN A 44 10.59 -22.56 -1.93
C ASN A 44 9.36 -23.12 -1.20
N GLU A 45 8.57 -23.89 -1.94
CA GLU A 45 7.29 -24.43 -1.46
C GLU A 45 7.47 -25.43 -0.31
N ASP A 46 8.48 -26.29 -0.37
CA ASP A 46 8.70 -27.31 0.66
C ASP A 46 9.07 -26.66 2.00
N ALA A 47 9.94 -25.66 1.97
CA ALA A 47 10.29 -24.90 3.16
C ALA A 47 9.09 -24.09 3.68
N GLY A 48 8.29 -23.55 2.78
CA GLY A 48 7.04 -22.86 3.15
C GLY A 48 6.06 -23.80 3.85
N LYS A 49 5.85 -25.00 3.32
CA LYS A 49 4.98 -26.01 3.93
C LYS A 49 5.51 -26.51 5.27
N ALA A 50 6.81 -26.58 5.43
CA ALA A 50 7.44 -26.99 6.69
C ALA A 50 7.35 -25.89 7.76
N SER A 51 7.03 -24.65 7.38
CA SER A 51 6.86 -23.52 8.30
C SER A 51 5.42 -23.41 8.80
N ILE A 52 5.21 -22.56 9.80
CA ILE A 52 3.86 -22.25 10.30
C ILE A 52 3.00 -21.50 9.24
N LEU A 53 3.61 -21.04 8.15
CA LEU A 53 2.91 -20.26 7.12
C LEU A 53 2.10 -21.15 6.17
N GLY A 54 2.41 -22.45 6.09
CA GLY A 54 1.59 -23.43 5.40
C GLY A 54 1.80 -23.53 3.89
N GLY A 55 2.81 -22.87 3.34
CA GLY A 55 3.13 -22.86 1.91
C GLY A 55 4.15 -21.80 1.56
N LEU A 56 4.50 -21.71 0.28
CA LEU A 56 5.32 -20.61 -0.22
C LEU A 56 4.57 -19.30 -0.02
N SER A 57 5.09 -18.46 0.85
CA SER A 57 4.44 -17.19 1.24
C SER A 57 5.28 -15.99 0.85
N ALA A 58 4.59 -14.92 0.48
CA ALA A 58 5.23 -13.63 0.26
C ALA A 58 5.83 -13.12 1.56
N SER A 59 7.05 -12.55 1.48
CA SER A 59 7.58 -11.72 2.56
C SER A 59 6.56 -10.64 2.92
N GLY A 60 6.44 -10.31 4.19
CA GLY A 60 5.61 -9.18 4.63
C GLY A 60 5.98 -7.89 3.89
N TRP A 61 7.27 -7.66 3.66
CA TRP A 61 7.74 -6.50 2.90
C TRP A 61 7.32 -6.56 1.44
N HIS A 62 7.23 -7.76 0.85
CA HIS A 62 6.69 -7.95 -0.50
C HIS A 62 5.20 -7.60 -0.53
N THR A 63 4.43 -8.06 0.45
CA THR A 63 3.01 -7.71 0.58
C THR A 63 2.84 -6.19 0.68
N SER A 64 3.67 -5.52 1.47
CA SER A 64 3.68 -4.06 1.56
C SER A 64 4.01 -3.39 0.23
N ALA A 65 4.95 -3.95 -0.53
CA ALA A 65 5.33 -3.43 -1.85
C ALA A 65 4.20 -3.63 -2.88
N MET A 66 3.52 -4.77 -2.86
CA MET A 66 2.35 -5.01 -3.70
C MET A 66 1.22 -4.03 -3.39
N PHE A 67 0.95 -3.80 -2.11
CA PHE A 67 0.01 -2.76 -1.68
C PHE A 67 0.39 -1.39 -2.25
N MET A 68 1.67 -1.03 -2.14
CA MET A 68 2.14 0.25 -2.65
C MET A 68 1.91 0.40 -4.15
N ARG A 69 2.13 -0.65 -4.93
CA ARG A 69 1.85 -0.65 -6.37
C ARG A 69 0.36 -0.46 -6.64
N MET A 70 -0.50 -1.16 -5.90
CA MET A 70 -1.96 -1.01 -6.04
C MET A 70 -2.41 0.42 -5.71
N LEU A 71 -1.82 1.02 -4.69
CA LEU A 71 -2.08 2.41 -4.31
C LEU A 71 -1.64 3.39 -5.40
N CYS A 72 -0.47 3.17 -5.97
CA CYS A 72 0.05 3.98 -7.09
C CYS A 72 -0.91 3.93 -8.28
N ASP A 73 -1.31 2.73 -8.69
CA ASP A 73 -2.18 2.54 -9.86
C ASP A 73 -3.60 3.09 -9.61
N ALA A 74 -4.09 3.01 -8.37
CA ALA A 74 -5.44 3.47 -8.03
C ALA A 74 -5.58 5.00 -8.16
N PHE A 75 -4.65 5.77 -7.57
CA PHE A 75 -4.75 7.23 -7.62
C PHE A 75 -3.44 7.98 -7.36
N LEU A 76 -2.46 7.36 -6.72
CA LEU A 76 -1.28 8.09 -6.22
C LEU A 76 -0.44 8.70 -7.34
N LEU A 77 -0.34 8.01 -8.49
CA LEU A 77 0.38 8.52 -9.66
C LEU A 77 -0.32 9.73 -10.29
N ASP A 78 -1.63 9.86 -10.09
CA ASP A 78 -2.44 11.00 -10.54
C ASP A 78 -2.73 11.98 -9.40
N SER A 79 -1.80 12.11 -8.48
CA SER A 79 -1.93 12.96 -7.31
C SER A 79 -0.74 13.89 -7.13
N THR A 80 -0.88 14.84 -6.23
CA THR A 80 0.19 15.76 -5.82
C THR A 80 1.04 15.19 -4.68
N CYS A 81 1.12 13.87 -4.55
CA CYS A 81 1.84 13.17 -3.47
C CYS A 81 3.31 13.59 -3.41
N GLN A 82 3.77 13.83 -2.20
CA GLN A 82 5.16 14.17 -1.88
C GLN A 82 5.82 13.13 -0.97
N GLY A 83 5.22 11.95 -0.84
CA GLY A 83 5.71 10.88 0.02
C GLY A 83 5.05 10.85 1.38
N SER A 84 5.65 10.08 2.28
CA SER A 84 5.18 9.91 3.64
C SER A 84 6.37 9.98 4.59
N PRO A 85 6.25 10.60 5.77
CA PRO A 85 7.35 10.65 6.72
C PRO A 85 7.60 9.31 7.42
N GLY A 86 6.69 8.37 7.29
CA GLY A 86 6.81 7.07 7.92
C GLY A 86 5.50 6.30 7.93
N VAL A 87 5.50 5.20 8.65
CA VAL A 87 4.34 4.34 8.83
C VAL A 87 4.07 4.23 10.32
N ASP A 88 2.85 4.53 10.74
CA ASP A 88 2.47 4.44 12.15
C ASP A 88 2.26 2.99 12.56
N GLN A 89 1.70 2.18 11.66
CA GLN A 89 1.43 0.78 11.91
C GLN A 89 1.39 -0.01 10.62
N VAL A 90 2.04 -1.18 10.64
CA VAL A 90 1.92 -2.22 9.61
C VAL A 90 1.60 -3.53 10.33
N LYS A 91 0.60 -4.27 9.83
CA LYS A 91 0.27 -5.60 10.33
C LYS A 91 0.17 -6.58 9.17
N TRP A 92 0.96 -7.63 9.22
CA TRP A 92 0.85 -8.79 8.35
C TRP A 92 0.03 -9.85 9.10
N LYS A 93 -1.29 -9.82 8.89
CA LYS A 93 -2.26 -10.53 9.73
C LYS A 93 -2.37 -12.01 9.41
N LYS A 94 -2.17 -12.36 8.12
CA LYS A 94 -2.18 -13.74 7.63
C LYS A 94 -1.16 -13.90 6.52
N PRO A 95 -0.61 -15.12 6.32
CA PRO A 95 0.28 -15.37 5.20
C PRO A 95 -0.41 -15.10 3.86
N VAL A 96 0.32 -14.46 2.94
CA VAL A 96 -0.08 -14.33 1.55
C VAL A 96 0.64 -15.45 0.78
N LEU A 97 -0.12 -16.41 0.29
CA LEU A 97 0.42 -17.61 -0.36
C LEU A 97 0.46 -17.43 -1.88
N ALA A 98 1.35 -18.20 -2.53
CA ALA A 98 1.39 -18.25 -3.98
C ALA A 98 0.02 -18.64 -4.52
N GLY A 99 -0.48 -17.90 -5.52
CA GLY A 99 -1.79 -18.08 -6.12
C GLY A 99 -2.92 -17.28 -5.48
N ASP A 100 -2.69 -16.65 -4.33
CA ASP A 100 -3.71 -15.78 -3.71
C ASP A 100 -4.02 -14.59 -4.60
N THR A 101 -5.28 -14.13 -4.50
CA THR A 101 -5.71 -12.87 -5.12
C THR A 101 -6.01 -11.87 -4.01
N LEU A 102 -5.30 -10.75 -4.04
CA LEU A 102 -5.47 -9.66 -3.08
C LEU A 102 -6.41 -8.61 -3.63
N THR A 103 -7.32 -8.13 -2.78
CA THR A 103 -8.20 -6.99 -3.09
C THR A 103 -7.94 -5.92 -2.05
N GLY A 104 -7.71 -4.69 -2.52
CA GLY A 104 -7.31 -3.59 -1.66
C GLY A 104 -8.38 -2.53 -1.48
N SER A 105 -8.41 -1.92 -0.32
CA SER A 105 -9.23 -0.75 -0.01
C SER A 105 -8.50 0.19 0.94
N LEU A 106 -8.95 1.44 0.95
CA LEU A 106 -8.36 2.47 1.80
C LEU A 106 -9.47 3.39 2.29
N VAL A 107 -9.37 3.82 3.55
CA VAL A 107 -10.24 4.85 4.12
C VAL A 107 -9.40 6.03 4.57
N VAL A 108 -9.87 7.24 4.27
CA VAL A 108 -9.28 8.50 4.78
C VAL A 108 -9.77 8.69 6.21
N LEU A 109 -8.86 8.74 7.17
CA LEU A 109 -9.19 8.91 8.58
C LEU A 109 -9.27 10.37 8.96
N THR A 110 -8.19 11.11 8.77
CA THR A 110 -8.09 12.54 9.13
C THR A 110 -7.19 13.25 8.13
N LYS A 111 -7.25 14.57 8.12
CA LYS A 111 -6.31 15.38 7.35
C LYS A 111 -6.05 16.72 8.05
N ARG A 112 -4.86 17.28 7.81
CA ARG A 112 -4.48 18.59 8.30
C ARG A 112 -3.45 19.25 7.42
N LEU A 113 -3.43 20.56 7.36
CA LEU A 113 -2.35 21.32 6.72
C LEU A 113 -1.12 21.31 7.63
N SER A 114 0.07 21.34 7.02
CA SER A 114 1.32 21.52 7.73
C SER A 114 1.38 22.92 8.34
N ARG A 115 1.83 23.00 9.58
CA ARG A 115 2.01 24.29 10.26
C ARG A 115 3.19 25.09 9.71
N SER A 116 4.25 24.39 9.33
CA SER A 116 5.49 25.03 8.83
C SER A 116 5.50 25.23 7.32
N LYS A 117 4.70 24.43 6.58
CA LYS A 117 4.61 24.47 5.11
C LYS A 117 3.14 24.47 4.69
N PRO A 118 2.47 25.65 4.67
CA PRO A 118 1.02 25.72 4.39
C PRO A 118 0.57 25.18 3.04
N GLN A 119 1.49 25.06 2.07
CA GLN A 119 1.23 24.46 0.77
C GLN A 119 1.21 22.93 0.80
N LEU A 120 1.49 22.32 1.95
CA LEU A 120 1.55 20.87 2.15
C LEU A 120 0.54 20.44 3.19
N GLY A 121 -0.19 19.37 2.91
CA GLY A 121 -1.11 18.76 3.86
C GLY A 121 -0.77 17.29 4.13
N PHE A 122 -1.19 16.80 5.28
CA PHE A 122 -1.06 15.39 5.69
C PHE A 122 -2.43 14.75 5.68
N VAL A 123 -2.55 13.63 4.98
CA VAL A 123 -3.78 12.83 4.94
C VAL A 123 -3.47 11.47 5.60
N THR A 124 -4.09 11.22 6.74
CA THR A 124 -3.93 9.94 7.44
C THR A 124 -4.90 8.93 6.87
N MET A 125 -4.37 7.79 6.46
CA MET A 125 -5.11 6.75 5.76
C MET A 125 -4.91 5.40 6.45
N ARG A 126 -5.95 4.57 6.42
CA ARG A 126 -5.85 3.16 6.77
C ARG A 126 -6.18 2.33 5.56
N SER A 127 -5.27 1.43 5.22
CA SER A 127 -5.37 0.55 4.06
C SER A 127 -5.46 -0.90 4.50
N GLU A 128 -6.17 -1.71 3.73
CA GLU A 128 -6.36 -3.13 4.00
C GLU A 128 -6.30 -3.93 2.71
N LEU A 129 -5.68 -5.12 2.79
CA LEU A 129 -5.75 -6.12 1.72
C LEU A 129 -6.49 -7.35 2.24
N LEU A 130 -7.42 -7.83 1.44
CA LEU A 130 -8.13 -9.09 1.66
C LEU A 130 -7.67 -10.13 0.66
N ASN A 131 -7.65 -11.40 1.06
CA ASN A 131 -7.45 -12.51 0.12
C ASN A 131 -8.77 -12.90 -0.55
N GLN A 132 -8.76 -13.92 -1.43
CA GLN A 132 -9.94 -14.39 -2.16
C GLN A 132 -11.03 -14.98 -1.26
N ARG A 133 -10.72 -15.27 0.00
CA ARG A 133 -11.70 -15.75 1.00
C ARG A 133 -12.30 -14.61 1.83
N GLY A 134 -11.94 -13.37 1.52
CA GLY A 134 -12.39 -12.20 2.28
C GLY A 134 -11.67 -12.04 3.62
N GLU A 135 -10.55 -12.72 3.83
CA GLU A 135 -9.77 -12.61 5.06
C GLU A 135 -8.79 -11.45 4.96
N SER A 136 -8.71 -10.63 6.02
CA SER A 136 -7.74 -9.54 6.10
C SER A 136 -6.33 -10.12 6.28
N VAL A 137 -5.44 -9.83 5.35
CA VAL A 137 -4.06 -10.30 5.36
C VAL A 137 -3.07 -9.20 5.71
N PHE A 138 -3.45 -7.94 5.50
CA PHE A 138 -2.56 -6.80 5.64
C PHE A 138 -3.33 -5.56 6.04
N GLU A 139 -2.79 -4.80 6.97
CA GLU A 139 -3.25 -3.45 7.31
C GLU A 139 -2.06 -2.51 7.44
N LEU A 140 -2.25 -1.28 6.97
CA LEU A 140 -1.25 -0.23 7.10
C LEU A 140 -1.94 1.09 7.45
N GLU A 141 -1.38 1.82 8.39
CA GLU A 141 -1.83 3.16 8.73
C GLU A 141 -0.65 4.12 8.67
N ASN A 142 -0.81 5.19 7.90
CA ASN A 142 0.21 6.23 7.78
C ASN A 142 -0.40 7.55 7.32
N SER A 143 0.41 8.61 7.41
CA SER A 143 0.06 9.93 6.87
C SER A 143 0.85 10.15 5.59
N VAL A 144 0.15 10.49 4.52
CA VAL A 144 0.74 10.79 3.21
C VAL A 144 0.67 12.30 2.97
N MET A 145 1.72 12.86 2.42
CA MET A 145 1.82 14.29 2.15
C MET A 145 1.36 14.60 0.73
N PHE A 146 0.49 15.60 0.60
CA PHE A 146 0.02 16.11 -0.69
C PHE A 146 0.16 17.62 -0.75
N LEU A 147 0.56 18.14 -1.91
CA LEU A 147 0.49 19.58 -2.13
C LEU A 147 -0.98 20.02 -2.22
N THR A 148 -1.24 21.25 -1.80
CA THR A 148 -2.50 21.92 -2.09
C THR A 148 -2.63 22.15 -3.60
N ARG A 149 -3.84 22.32 -4.09
CA ARG A 149 -4.07 22.52 -5.53
C ARG A 149 -3.36 23.77 -6.05
N ASP A 150 -3.40 24.86 -5.27
CA ASP A 150 -2.73 26.10 -5.65
C ASP A 150 -1.21 25.92 -5.74
N ALA A 151 -0.61 25.23 -4.78
CA ALA A 151 0.82 24.95 -4.78
C ALA A 151 1.24 24.04 -5.94
N ALA A 152 0.41 23.05 -6.29
CA ALA A 152 0.66 22.17 -7.42
C ALA A 152 0.61 22.93 -8.76
N GLY A 153 -0.34 23.86 -8.91
CA GLY A 153 -0.43 24.74 -10.09
C GLY A 153 0.76 25.67 -10.23
N SER A 154 1.35 26.10 -9.12
CA SER A 154 2.52 27.01 -9.11
C SER A 154 3.83 26.28 -9.40
N ALA A 155 3.88 24.95 -9.27
CA ALA A 155 5.07 24.11 -9.50
C ALA A 155 5.14 23.59 -10.95
N ALA A 156 4.15 23.90 -11.78
CA ALA A 156 4.09 23.44 -13.17
C ALA A 156 4.88 24.38 -14.10
#